data_c7182c1ba040dc64ed77737996856346
#
_entry.id   c7182c1ba040dc64ed77737996856346
#
_cell.length_a   1.000
_cell.length_b   1.000
_cell.length_c   1.000
_cell.angle_alpha   90.00
_cell.angle_beta   90.00
_cell.angle_gamma   90.00
#
_symmetry.space_group_name_H-M   'P 1'
#
loop_
_entity.id
_entity.type
_entity.pdbx_description
1 polymer ?
#
loop_
_entity_poly.entity_id
_entity_poly.type
_entity_poly.pdbx_seq_one_letter_code
_entity_poly.pdbx_strand_id
1 'polypeptide(L)'
;VFTGGLVRAQEVKDTLTLTLDKALEIALSENPTMRVADQEIQLKKEAKKEAYGGLFPEVALSGSYSRTLKKQTMVMDFAGEAQTIQVGSDNSYSGGLTVNLPIFAPALYKSINLTKADVDLAMEKARSSKLDLINQVTKAYYQLLLAQDSYEVMLQSYNQAEINFEVVSAKYAQGTVSEYDKIRADVQVRS
;
A
#
# COMPACT_ATOMS: atom_id res chain seq x y z
N VAL A 1 24.29 48.63 -15.71
CA VAL A 1 22.87 48.75 -15.96
C VAL A 1 22.31 47.32 -15.98
N PHE A 2 21.79 46.88 -14.82
CA PHE A 2 21.13 45.56 -14.67
C PHE A 2 19.62 45.82 -14.83
N THR A 3 19.05 45.39 -15.94
CA THR A 3 17.59 45.34 -16.13
C THR A 3 17.08 44.01 -15.56
N GLY A 4 16.52 44.04 -14.37
CA GLY A 4 15.82 42.92 -13.76
C GLY A 4 14.48 42.68 -14.48
N GLY A 5 14.41 41.59 -15.26
CA GLY A 5 13.14 41.10 -15.81
C GLY A 5 12.31 40.46 -14.71
N LEU A 6 11.20 41.10 -14.34
CA LEU A 6 10.15 40.50 -13.53
C LEU A 6 9.46 39.38 -14.31
N VAL A 7 9.85 38.13 -14.02
CA VAL A 7 9.08 36.95 -14.45
C VAL A 7 7.77 36.95 -13.68
N ARG A 8 6.73 37.39 -14.36
CA ARG A 8 5.34 37.30 -13.87
C ARG A 8 4.90 35.85 -14.03
N ALA A 9 4.94 35.08 -12.95
CA ALA A 9 4.30 33.78 -12.89
C ALA A 9 2.79 33.97 -13.11
N GLN A 10 2.33 33.65 -14.31
CA GLN A 10 0.90 33.48 -14.58
C GLN A 10 0.48 32.18 -13.89
N GLU A 11 -0.14 32.30 -12.70
CA GLU A 11 -0.96 31.24 -12.13
C GLU A 11 -2.13 30.99 -13.08
N VAL A 12 -1.98 30.02 -13.96
CA VAL A 12 -3.11 29.39 -14.63
C VAL A 12 -3.85 28.61 -13.54
N LYS A 13 -4.86 29.21 -12.94
CA LYS A 13 -5.87 28.50 -12.16
C LYS A 13 -6.66 27.65 -13.12
N ASP A 14 -6.12 26.46 -13.40
CA ASP A 14 -6.88 25.40 -14.04
C ASP A 14 -7.90 24.91 -13.02
N THR A 15 -9.06 25.56 -13.00
CA THR A 15 -10.21 25.15 -12.16
C THR A 15 -10.80 23.90 -12.77
N LEU A 16 -10.35 22.75 -12.29
CA LEU A 16 -10.90 21.44 -12.67
C LEU A 16 -12.33 21.35 -12.12
N THR A 17 -13.33 21.38 -13.01
CA THR A 17 -14.70 21.04 -12.61
C THR A 17 -14.77 19.54 -12.37
N LEU A 18 -14.70 19.16 -11.10
CA LEU A 18 -14.69 17.76 -10.68
C LEU A 18 -16.12 17.24 -10.52
N THR A 19 -16.60 16.49 -11.51
CA THR A 19 -17.85 15.70 -11.37
C THR A 19 -17.58 14.39 -10.66
N LEU A 20 -18.63 13.77 -10.10
CA LEU A 20 -18.50 12.45 -9.45
C LEU A 20 -17.90 11.41 -10.40
N ASP A 21 -18.36 11.35 -11.65
CA ASP A 21 -17.86 10.40 -12.64
C ASP A 21 -16.39 10.60 -12.92
N LYS A 22 -15.94 11.86 -13.04
CA LYS A 22 -14.53 12.19 -13.26
C LYS A 22 -13.67 11.86 -12.05
N ALA A 23 -14.17 12.10 -10.84
CA ALA A 23 -13.49 11.71 -9.60
C ALA A 23 -13.31 10.19 -9.50
N LEU A 24 -14.34 9.43 -9.85
CA LEU A 24 -14.29 7.96 -9.89
C LEU A 24 -13.32 7.45 -10.97
N GLU A 25 -13.33 8.03 -12.16
CA GLU A 25 -12.40 7.67 -13.24
C GLU A 25 -10.95 7.84 -12.80
N ILE A 26 -10.60 9.00 -12.25
CA ILE A 26 -9.25 9.30 -11.75
C ILE A 26 -8.88 8.33 -10.61
N ALA A 27 -9.79 8.14 -9.64
CA ALA A 27 -9.54 7.25 -8.52
C ALA A 27 -9.31 5.80 -8.96
N LEU A 28 -10.06 5.29 -9.93
CA LEU A 28 -9.91 3.92 -10.40
C LEU A 28 -8.67 3.71 -11.28
N SER A 29 -8.21 4.76 -12.00
CA SER A 29 -7.06 4.66 -12.89
C SER A 29 -5.72 4.91 -12.19
N GLU A 30 -5.68 5.83 -11.22
CA GLU A 30 -4.42 6.31 -10.62
C GLU A 30 -4.19 5.84 -9.19
N ASN A 31 -5.20 5.28 -8.53
CA ASN A 31 -5.08 4.92 -7.12
C ASN A 31 -4.09 3.76 -6.92
N PRO A 32 -3.09 3.92 -6.04
CA PRO A 32 -2.12 2.85 -5.73
C PRO A 32 -2.76 1.55 -5.23
N THR A 33 -3.90 1.62 -4.52
CA THR A 33 -4.61 0.45 -4.01
C THR A 33 -5.06 -0.50 -5.15
N MET A 34 -5.51 0.06 -6.27
CA MET A 34 -5.89 -0.75 -7.43
C MET A 34 -4.67 -1.43 -8.06
N ARG A 35 -3.55 -0.70 -8.17
CA ARG A 35 -2.29 -1.25 -8.67
C ARG A 35 -1.76 -2.37 -7.78
N VAL A 36 -1.86 -2.22 -6.45
CA VAL A 36 -1.47 -3.27 -5.49
C VAL A 36 -2.35 -4.50 -5.65
N ALA A 37 -3.67 -4.33 -5.79
CA ALA A 37 -4.59 -5.44 -5.99
C ALA A 37 -4.28 -6.22 -7.28
N ASP A 38 -3.95 -5.54 -8.38
CA ASP A 38 -3.56 -6.17 -9.64
C ASP A 38 -2.23 -6.94 -9.51
N GLN A 39 -1.25 -6.36 -8.79
CA GLN A 39 0.03 -7.04 -8.53
C GLN A 39 -0.15 -8.27 -7.62
N GLU A 40 -1.08 -8.24 -6.67
CA GLU A 40 -1.39 -9.40 -5.83
C GLU A 40 -1.98 -10.55 -6.66
N ILE A 41 -2.87 -10.24 -7.62
CA ILE A 41 -3.37 -11.24 -8.56
C ILE A 41 -2.22 -11.86 -9.37
N GLN A 42 -1.28 -11.05 -9.87
CA GLN A 42 -0.12 -11.55 -10.60
C GLN A 42 0.77 -12.43 -9.72
N LEU A 43 1.04 -12.00 -8.48
CA LEU A 43 1.79 -12.79 -7.51
C LEU A 43 1.17 -14.18 -7.31
N LYS A 44 -0.15 -14.26 -7.14
CA LYS A 44 -0.85 -15.55 -6.99
C LYS A 44 -0.82 -16.40 -8.27
N LYS A 45 -0.86 -15.78 -9.45
CA LYS A 45 -0.69 -16.49 -10.73
C LYS A 45 0.71 -17.08 -10.87
N GLU A 46 1.75 -16.34 -10.46
CA GLU A 46 3.13 -16.87 -10.48
C GLU A 46 3.32 -17.97 -9.44
N ALA A 47 2.78 -17.83 -8.23
CA ALA A 47 2.78 -18.88 -7.21
C ALA A 47 2.09 -20.16 -7.70
N LYS A 48 1.03 -20.03 -8.51
CA LYS A 48 0.41 -21.18 -9.17
C LYS A 48 1.37 -21.85 -10.17
N LYS A 49 2.13 -21.10 -10.97
CA LYS A 49 3.15 -21.64 -11.88
C LYS A 49 4.26 -22.34 -11.10
N GLU A 50 4.70 -21.76 -9.99
CA GLU A 50 5.68 -22.37 -9.08
C GLU A 50 5.20 -23.73 -8.55
N ALA A 51 3.92 -23.81 -8.13
CA ALA A 51 3.34 -25.09 -7.70
C ALA A 51 3.36 -26.17 -8.80
N TYR A 52 3.17 -25.80 -10.07
CA TYR A 52 3.38 -26.70 -11.20
C TYR A 52 4.85 -27.07 -11.40
N GLY A 53 5.77 -26.12 -11.08
CA GLY A 53 7.21 -26.37 -11.11
C GLY A 53 7.65 -27.54 -10.24
N GLY A 54 6.98 -27.74 -9.10
CA GLY A 54 7.25 -28.88 -8.22
C GLY A 54 6.97 -30.27 -8.79
N LEU A 55 6.33 -30.35 -9.97
CA LEU A 55 6.14 -31.61 -10.70
C LEU A 55 7.33 -31.94 -11.60
N PHE A 56 8.23 -31.02 -11.86
CA PHE A 56 9.42 -31.24 -12.67
C PHE A 56 10.56 -31.85 -11.85
N PRO A 57 11.53 -32.58 -12.51
CA PRO A 57 12.69 -33.08 -11.81
C PRO A 57 13.55 -31.93 -11.25
N GLU A 58 13.90 -32.04 -9.99
CA GLU A 58 14.87 -31.19 -9.33
C GLU A 58 16.26 -31.75 -9.51
N VAL A 59 17.18 -30.92 -10.05
CA VAL A 59 18.58 -31.28 -10.25
C VAL A 59 19.45 -30.45 -9.33
N ALA A 60 20.09 -31.11 -8.36
CA ALA A 60 20.98 -30.43 -7.41
C ALA A 60 22.42 -30.92 -7.61
N LEU A 61 23.35 -29.95 -7.75
CA LEU A 61 24.78 -30.18 -7.75
C LEU A 61 25.34 -29.78 -6.37
N SER A 62 26.05 -30.72 -5.73
CA SER A 62 26.70 -30.47 -4.44
C SER A 62 28.20 -30.71 -4.52
N GLY A 63 28.97 -29.90 -3.82
CA GLY A 63 30.40 -30.04 -3.67
C GLY A 63 30.83 -29.68 -2.26
N SER A 64 31.71 -30.50 -1.65
CA SER A 64 32.32 -30.14 -0.39
C SER A 64 33.81 -30.39 -0.39
N TYR A 65 34.53 -29.52 0.32
CA TYR A 65 35.95 -29.67 0.63
C TYR A 65 36.13 -29.67 2.14
N SER A 66 36.87 -30.65 2.63
CA SER A 66 37.22 -30.78 4.04
C SER A 66 38.74 -30.99 4.19
N ARG A 67 39.34 -30.18 5.06
CA ARG A 67 40.75 -30.31 5.44
C ARG A 67 40.84 -30.86 6.86
N THR A 68 41.54 -31.96 7.03
CA THR A 68 41.81 -32.56 8.35
C THR A 68 43.03 -31.86 9.01
N LEU A 69 42.75 -31.07 10.08
CA LEU A 69 43.81 -30.36 10.82
C LEU A 69 44.61 -31.30 11.72
N LYS A 70 44.02 -32.41 12.22
CA LYS A 70 44.65 -33.38 13.06
C LYS A 70 44.14 -34.77 12.68
N LYS A 71 45.03 -35.64 12.18
CA LYS A 71 44.66 -37.00 11.82
C LYS A 71 44.41 -37.84 13.07
N GLN A 72 43.51 -38.84 12.92
CA GLN A 72 43.29 -39.81 13.97
C GLN A 72 44.50 -40.75 14.06
N THR A 73 44.93 -41.03 15.29
CA THR A 73 46.01 -41.99 15.58
C THR A 73 45.39 -43.31 16.05
N MET A 74 45.74 -44.37 15.39
CA MET A 74 45.39 -45.72 15.82
C MET A 74 46.69 -46.40 16.35
N VAL A 75 46.56 -47.02 17.52
CA VAL A 75 47.62 -47.88 18.07
C VAL A 75 47.32 -49.29 17.63
N MET A 76 48.23 -49.89 16.87
CA MET A 76 48.16 -51.27 16.46
C MET A 76 49.34 -52.06 17.10
N ASP A 77 49.00 -53.21 17.72
CA ASP A 77 49.99 -54.11 18.24
C ASP A 77 50.50 -54.97 17.10
N PHE A 78 51.74 -54.81 16.69
CA PHE A 78 52.42 -55.65 15.71
C PHE A 78 53.56 -56.39 16.42
N ALA A 79 53.42 -57.68 16.56
CA ALA A 79 54.46 -58.59 17.15
C ALA A 79 54.91 -58.22 18.58
N GLY A 80 54.01 -57.58 19.43
CA GLY A 80 54.31 -57.25 20.80
C GLY A 80 54.85 -55.79 21.00
N GLU A 81 54.97 -55.01 19.91
CA GLU A 81 55.29 -53.53 20.00
C GLU A 81 54.09 -52.70 19.57
N ALA A 82 53.67 -51.78 20.44
CA ALA A 82 52.60 -50.85 20.15
C ALA A 82 53.08 -49.77 19.17
N GLN A 83 52.65 -49.84 17.92
CA GLN A 83 52.97 -48.84 16.88
C GLN A 83 51.81 -47.88 16.63
N THR A 84 52.08 -46.58 16.72
CA THR A 84 51.08 -45.57 16.47
C THR A 84 51.06 -45.17 14.99
N ILE A 85 49.97 -45.46 14.30
CA ILE A 85 49.79 -45.15 12.89
C ILE A 85 48.77 -43.99 12.77
N GLN A 86 49.10 -42.97 11.97
CA GLN A 86 48.14 -41.90 11.62
C GLN A 86 47.33 -42.33 10.42
N VAL A 87 46.00 -42.38 10.59
CA VAL A 87 45.06 -42.83 9.56
C VAL A 87 44.20 -41.62 9.10
N GLY A 88 44.02 -41.52 7.79
CA GLY A 88 43.19 -40.48 7.18
C GLY A 88 43.90 -39.62 6.14
N SER A 89 43.13 -38.92 5.34
CA SER A 89 43.57 -38.01 4.29
C SER A 89 43.63 -36.59 4.82
N ASP A 90 44.62 -35.81 4.40
CA ASP A 90 44.74 -34.38 4.77
C ASP A 90 43.66 -33.53 4.14
N ASN A 91 43.28 -33.89 2.92
CA ASN A 91 42.27 -33.20 2.14
C ASN A 91 41.26 -34.20 1.59
N SER A 92 40.00 -33.90 1.73
CA SER A 92 38.90 -34.67 1.18
C SER A 92 38.02 -33.79 0.31
N TYR A 93 37.79 -34.23 -0.90
CA TYR A 93 36.89 -33.60 -1.86
C TYR A 93 35.74 -34.54 -2.14
N SER A 94 34.51 -34.05 -2.06
CA SER A 94 33.36 -34.81 -2.49
C SER A 94 32.46 -33.97 -3.39
N GLY A 95 31.91 -34.57 -4.40
CA GLY A 95 30.97 -33.97 -5.34
C GLY A 95 29.88 -34.96 -5.69
N GLY A 96 28.66 -34.44 -5.86
CA GLY A 96 27.52 -35.28 -6.22
C GLY A 96 26.51 -34.51 -7.07
N LEU A 97 25.89 -35.27 -7.99
CA LEU A 97 24.72 -34.83 -8.73
C LEU A 97 23.52 -35.64 -8.26
N THR A 98 22.49 -34.92 -7.78
CA THR A 98 21.25 -35.58 -7.32
C THR A 98 20.10 -35.13 -8.22
N VAL A 99 19.30 -36.07 -8.68
CA VAL A 99 18.08 -35.82 -9.46
C VAL A 99 16.91 -36.43 -8.72
N ASN A 100 15.97 -35.59 -8.30
CA ASN A 100 14.74 -35.97 -7.59
C ASN A 100 13.54 -35.76 -8.51
N LEU A 101 12.79 -36.80 -8.82
CA LEU A 101 11.54 -36.71 -9.59
C LEU A 101 10.38 -37.24 -8.75
N PRO A 102 9.37 -36.47 -8.42
CA PRO A 102 8.18 -36.93 -7.72
C PRO A 102 7.28 -37.75 -8.69
N ILE A 103 7.32 -39.08 -8.64
CA ILE A 103 6.49 -39.94 -9.49
C ILE A 103 5.02 -39.95 -9.03
N PHE A 104 4.81 -39.99 -7.72
CA PHE A 104 3.48 -39.93 -7.10
C PHE A 104 3.50 -39.03 -5.88
N ALA A 105 2.89 -37.86 -6.04
CA ALA A 105 2.88 -36.83 -4.99
C ALA A 105 1.48 -36.20 -4.83
N PRO A 106 0.53 -36.88 -4.16
CA PRO A 106 -0.84 -36.38 -3.98
C PRO A 106 -0.89 -35.00 -3.31
N ALA A 107 0.07 -34.73 -2.42
CA ALA A 107 0.20 -33.42 -1.77
C ALA A 107 0.45 -32.28 -2.79
N LEU A 108 1.29 -32.52 -3.82
CA LEU A 108 1.54 -31.52 -4.87
C LEU A 108 0.29 -31.25 -5.72
N TYR A 109 -0.48 -32.29 -6.07
CA TYR A 109 -1.75 -32.10 -6.81
C TYR A 109 -2.76 -31.30 -6.00
N LYS A 110 -2.84 -31.52 -4.68
CA LYS A 110 -3.70 -30.75 -3.79
C LYS A 110 -3.19 -29.31 -3.63
N SER A 111 -1.89 -29.10 -3.53
CA SER A 111 -1.26 -27.78 -3.50
C SER A 111 -1.58 -26.97 -4.76
N ILE A 112 -1.52 -27.57 -5.95
CA ILE A 112 -1.93 -26.92 -7.21
C ILE A 112 -3.40 -26.50 -7.18
N ASN A 113 -4.29 -27.33 -6.65
CA ASN A 113 -5.70 -26.95 -6.52
C ASN A 113 -5.90 -25.83 -5.51
N LEU A 114 -5.14 -25.81 -4.42
CA LEU A 114 -5.15 -24.74 -3.44
C LEU A 114 -4.69 -23.41 -4.07
N THR A 115 -3.58 -23.42 -4.82
CA THR A 115 -3.10 -22.21 -5.50
C THR A 115 -4.04 -21.68 -6.58
N LYS A 116 -4.86 -22.56 -7.20
CA LYS A 116 -5.96 -22.09 -8.07
C LYS A 116 -6.99 -21.31 -7.27
N ALA A 117 -7.47 -21.86 -6.15
CA ALA A 117 -8.41 -21.17 -5.27
C ALA A 117 -7.85 -19.87 -4.70
N ASP A 118 -6.52 -19.79 -4.44
CA ASP A 118 -5.86 -18.56 -4.02
C ASP A 118 -5.90 -17.47 -5.10
N VAL A 119 -5.78 -17.83 -6.38
CA VAL A 119 -5.93 -16.87 -7.50
C VAL A 119 -7.37 -16.34 -7.54
N ASP A 120 -8.36 -17.21 -7.42
CA ASP A 120 -9.77 -16.83 -7.42
C ASP A 120 -10.09 -15.90 -6.22
N LEU A 121 -9.55 -16.23 -5.05
CA LEU A 121 -9.65 -15.38 -3.86
C LEU A 121 -9.02 -14.01 -4.07
N ALA A 122 -7.84 -13.93 -4.70
CA ALA A 122 -7.18 -12.65 -4.99
C ALA A 122 -8.01 -11.79 -5.97
N MET A 123 -8.65 -12.41 -6.96
CA MET A 123 -9.56 -11.70 -7.88
C MET A 123 -10.78 -11.13 -7.16
N GLU A 124 -11.41 -11.89 -6.26
CA GLU A 124 -12.55 -11.39 -5.50
C GLU A 124 -12.16 -10.33 -4.47
N LYS A 125 -10.97 -10.42 -3.86
CA LYS A 125 -10.42 -9.36 -3.02
C LYS A 125 -10.17 -8.07 -3.80
N ALA A 126 -9.61 -8.15 -5.00
CA ALA A 126 -9.41 -6.99 -5.87
C ALA A 126 -10.75 -6.34 -6.25
N ARG A 127 -11.79 -7.14 -6.51
CA ARG A 127 -13.15 -6.66 -6.75
C ARG A 127 -13.73 -5.95 -5.52
N SER A 128 -13.57 -6.51 -4.33
CA SER A 128 -13.98 -5.87 -3.08
C SER A 128 -13.27 -4.53 -2.89
N SER A 129 -11.94 -4.48 -3.05
CA SER A 129 -11.16 -3.25 -2.94
C SER A 129 -11.62 -2.17 -3.92
N LYS A 130 -12.01 -2.56 -5.14
CA LYS A 130 -12.58 -1.64 -6.12
C LYS A 130 -13.90 -1.04 -5.65
N LEU A 131 -14.80 -1.86 -5.10
CA LEU A 131 -16.10 -1.40 -4.58
C LEU A 131 -15.91 -0.48 -3.36
N ASP A 132 -14.98 -0.83 -2.47
CA ASP A 132 -14.65 -0.02 -1.30
C ASP A 132 -14.09 1.35 -1.72
N LEU A 133 -13.23 1.39 -2.74
CA LEU A 133 -12.70 2.64 -3.28
C LEU A 133 -13.82 3.51 -3.88
N ILE A 134 -14.74 2.92 -4.66
CA ILE A 134 -15.90 3.62 -5.21
C ILE A 134 -16.73 4.25 -4.09
N ASN A 135 -17.01 3.50 -3.04
CA ASN A 135 -17.80 3.97 -1.90
C ASN A 135 -17.07 5.10 -1.16
N GLN A 136 -15.75 4.99 -0.95
CA GLN A 136 -14.95 6.02 -0.28
C GLN A 136 -14.93 7.33 -1.09
N VAL A 137 -14.69 7.26 -2.40
CA VAL A 137 -14.67 8.44 -3.27
C VAL A 137 -16.04 9.09 -3.34
N THR A 138 -17.10 8.29 -3.49
CA THR A 138 -18.48 8.79 -3.51
C THR A 138 -18.82 9.52 -2.20
N LYS A 139 -18.51 8.90 -1.07
CA LYS A 139 -18.72 9.52 0.25
C LYS A 139 -17.94 10.84 0.41
N ALA A 140 -16.66 10.84 0.04
CA ALA A 140 -15.82 12.04 0.12
C ALA A 140 -16.34 13.16 -0.80
N TYR A 141 -16.81 12.84 -1.99
CA TYR A 141 -17.39 13.78 -2.92
C TYR A 141 -18.65 14.47 -2.33
N TYR A 142 -19.59 13.67 -1.78
CA TYR A 142 -20.78 14.26 -1.15
C TYR A 142 -20.47 15.01 0.15
N GLN A 143 -19.46 14.62 0.89
CA GLN A 143 -18.97 15.38 2.05
C GLN A 143 -18.42 16.76 1.63
N LEU A 144 -17.71 16.82 0.51
CA LEU A 144 -17.22 18.09 -0.04
C LEU A 144 -18.38 19.00 -0.46
N LEU A 145 -19.38 18.45 -1.17
CA LEU A 145 -20.57 19.21 -1.56
C LEU A 145 -21.32 19.76 -0.33
N LEU A 146 -21.52 18.91 0.67
CA LEU A 146 -22.16 19.34 1.93
C LEU A 146 -21.37 20.45 2.62
N ALA A 147 -20.05 20.38 2.61
CA ALA A 147 -19.22 21.45 3.18
C ALA A 147 -19.32 22.76 2.39
N GLN A 148 -19.41 22.68 1.05
CA GLN A 148 -19.63 23.86 0.19
C GLN A 148 -20.99 24.51 0.45
N ASP A 149 -22.06 23.70 0.47
CA ASP A 149 -23.41 24.21 0.75
C ASP A 149 -23.51 24.79 2.16
N SER A 150 -22.88 24.14 3.15
CA SER A 150 -22.82 24.65 4.53
C SER A 150 -22.10 26.00 4.61
N TYR A 151 -20.99 26.15 3.88
CA TYR A 151 -20.28 27.43 3.79
C TYR A 151 -21.16 28.55 3.18
N GLU A 152 -21.88 28.21 2.11
CA GLU A 152 -22.78 29.19 1.46
C GLU A 152 -23.91 29.65 2.39
N VAL A 153 -24.53 28.70 3.12
CA VAL A 153 -25.57 28.99 4.12
C VAL A 153 -25.00 29.87 5.25
N MET A 154 -23.80 29.56 5.74
CA MET A 154 -23.14 30.39 6.77
C MET A 154 -22.85 31.80 6.26
N LEU A 155 -22.37 31.91 5.01
CA LEU A 155 -22.12 33.23 4.39
C LEU A 155 -23.42 34.06 4.27
N GLN A 156 -24.52 33.42 3.85
CA GLN A 156 -25.84 34.09 3.78
C GLN A 156 -26.32 34.52 5.17
N SER A 157 -26.14 33.64 6.19
CA SER A 157 -26.49 33.99 7.58
C SER A 157 -25.66 35.13 8.13
N TYR A 158 -24.36 35.18 7.84
CA TYR A 158 -23.48 36.29 8.18
C TYR A 158 -23.94 37.60 7.53
N ASN A 159 -24.17 37.59 6.23
CA ASN A 159 -24.64 38.78 5.51
C ASN A 159 -25.99 39.30 6.06
N GLN A 160 -26.90 38.39 6.42
CA GLN A 160 -28.18 38.76 7.02
C GLN A 160 -28.01 39.36 8.41
N ALA A 161 -27.08 38.81 9.23
CA ALA A 161 -26.77 39.37 10.55
C ALA A 161 -26.13 40.77 10.43
N GLU A 162 -25.24 40.99 9.46
CA GLU A 162 -24.60 42.26 9.18
C GLU A 162 -25.64 43.35 8.77
N ILE A 163 -26.53 43.03 7.83
CA ILE A 163 -27.63 43.90 7.43
C ILE A 163 -28.53 44.27 8.64
N ASN A 164 -28.86 43.25 9.45
CA ASN A 164 -29.67 43.50 10.66
C ASN A 164 -28.95 44.41 11.65
N PHE A 165 -27.65 44.22 11.85
CA PHE A 165 -26.85 45.10 12.72
C PHE A 165 -26.80 46.53 12.21
N GLU A 166 -26.66 46.77 10.90
CA GLU A 166 -26.70 48.09 10.30
C GLU A 166 -28.05 48.80 10.57
N VAL A 167 -29.16 48.06 10.33
CA VAL A 167 -30.52 48.60 10.57
C VAL A 167 -30.74 48.94 12.05
N VAL A 168 -30.35 48.04 12.96
CA VAL A 168 -30.48 48.26 14.41
C VAL A 168 -29.57 49.40 14.86
N SER A 169 -28.36 49.53 14.33
CA SER A 169 -27.44 50.62 14.63
C SER A 169 -27.99 52.00 14.18
N ALA A 170 -28.58 52.02 12.97
CA ALA A 170 -29.24 53.23 12.48
C ALA A 170 -30.45 53.64 13.35
N LYS A 171 -31.28 52.71 13.78
CA LYS A 171 -32.39 52.92 14.69
C LYS A 171 -31.94 53.38 16.09
N TYR A 172 -30.84 52.84 16.59
CA TYR A 172 -30.24 53.27 17.85
C TYR A 172 -29.76 54.74 17.77
N ALA A 173 -29.12 55.13 16.68
CA ALA A 173 -28.71 56.49 16.46
C ALA A 173 -29.90 57.50 16.42
N GLN A 174 -31.10 57.01 16.04
CA GLN A 174 -32.34 57.76 16.07
C GLN A 174 -33.11 57.75 17.43
N GLY A 175 -32.56 56.99 18.39
CA GLY A 175 -33.18 56.83 19.72
C GLY A 175 -34.43 55.90 19.75
N THR A 176 -34.66 55.08 18.69
CA THR A 176 -35.87 54.28 18.57
C THR A 176 -35.69 52.82 19.06
N VAL A 177 -34.47 52.40 19.38
CA VAL A 177 -34.16 51.06 19.97
C VAL A 177 -33.16 51.20 21.12
N SER A 178 -33.10 50.20 22.00
CA SER A 178 -32.22 50.20 23.17
C SER A 178 -30.77 49.86 22.81
N GLU A 179 -29.84 50.26 23.69
CA GLU A 179 -28.43 49.87 23.58
C GLU A 179 -28.27 48.33 23.64
N TYR A 180 -29.09 47.64 24.43
CA TYR A 180 -29.14 46.21 24.53
C TYR A 180 -29.43 45.53 23.18
N ASP A 181 -30.39 46.08 22.41
CA ASP A 181 -30.73 45.54 21.08
C ASP A 181 -29.56 45.68 20.10
N LYS A 182 -28.83 46.81 20.17
CA LYS A 182 -27.62 47.02 19.35
C LYS A 182 -26.51 46.03 19.72
N ILE A 183 -26.24 45.86 21.01
CA ILE A 183 -25.23 44.89 21.47
C ILE A 183 -25.61 43.45 21.06
N ARG A 184 -26.88 43.08 21.17
CA ARG A 184 -27.37 41.80 20.74
C ARG A 184 -27.17 41.55 19.25
N ALA A 185 -27.42 42.54 18.42
CA ALA A 185 -27.20 42.46 16.97
C ALA A 185 -25.71 42.37 16.63
N ASP A 186 -24.82 43.10 17.35
CA ASP A 186 -23.36 42.99 17.18
C ASP A 186 -22.83 41.58 17.56
N VAL A 187 -23.30 40.98 18.64
CA VAL A 187 -22.95 39.62 19.04
C VAL A 187 -23.39 38.60 17.99
N GLN A 188 -24.56 38.84 17.37
CA GLN A 188 -25.06 37.93 16.33
C GLN A 188 -24.17 37.92 15.06
N VAL A 189 -23.53 39.04 14.72
CA VAL A 189 -22.57 39.13 13.60
C VAL A 189 -21.27 38.37 13.93
N ARG A 190 -20.88 38.33 15.23
CA ARG A 190 -19.60 37.79 15.68
C ARG A 190 -19.69 36.32 16.09
N SER A 191 -20.85 35.74 16.21
CA SER A 191 -21.10 34.34 16.62
C SER A 191 -21.19 33.39 15.40
#